data_d324535dff6de761ea3f2a662ad3db8d
#
_entry.id   d324535dff6de761ea3f2a662ad3db8d
#
_cell.length_a   1.000
_cell.length_b   1.000
_cell.length_c   1.000
_cell.angle_alpha   90.00
_cell.angle_beta   90.00
_cell.angle_gamma   90.00
#
_symmetry.space_group_name_H-M   'P 1'
#
loop_
_entity.id
_entity.type
_entity.pdbx_description
1 polymer ?
#
loop_
_entity_poly.entity_id
_entity_poly.type
_entity_poly.pdbx_seq_one_letter_code
_entity_poly.pdbx_strand_id
1 'polypeptide(L)'
;METLQGLSASELSSVDGRKWRTIYSDPDNTKREGLDSTVWPEAFERMEQFIQDTGLSQDDLDMNYDDVVEMYKSGKLAMYFGSSAGVKMFQDQGINTTFLPFFQQNGEKWLMTTPYFQIALNRDLTKDETRRQKAMKVLNTMLSEDAQNRIIYDGQDLLSYSQDVDFRLTEYLKDVKPVIEENHMYIRIASNDFFSISRDVVSKMISGEYNAEQAYQSFNSQLLEEKSTSEDIVLDSKKTYSNRFHTSGGNEAYSVMANTLRSIYGTDVLIATGNSFTGNVLKAGYTEKMAGNMIMPNELSAYSSEMSGAELKETVRNFVEGYQGGFIPFNRGSLPVFSGISVEIKETDNGYTLSKVTKNGKQIQDKDTFTVTCLAAPQYMEAYPAEENIAFDGGDTSVEDTWTTYVSDGNAILAEPEDYITLR
;
A
#
# COMPACT_ATOMS: atom_id res chain seq x y z
N MET A 1 1.66 11.71 8.45
CA MET A 1 2.20 12.18 7.14
C MET A 1 1.20 13.06 6.38
N GLU A 2 0.02 12.57 6.12
CA GLU A 2 -0.98 13.32 5.33
C GLU A 2 -1.41 14.60 6.03
N THR A 3 -1.59 14.54 7.35
CA THR A 3 -1.88 15.72 8.18
C THR A 3 -0.80 16.79 8.05
N LEU A 4 0.47 16.43 8.20
CA LEU A 4 1.61 17.36 8.08
C LEU A 4 1.58 18.10 6.72
N GLN A 5 1.38 17.38 5.62
CA GLN A 5 1.30 17.97 4.29
C GLN A 5 0.01 18.78 4.09
N GLY A 6 -1.12 18.27 4.59
CA GLY A 6 -2.43 18.92 4.45
C GLY A 6 -2.49 20.27 5.17
N LEU A 7 -1.94 20.35 6.38
CA LEU A 7 -1.85 21.59 7.17
C LEU A 7 -0.93 22.64 6.53
N SER A 8 -0.09 22.26 5.59
CA SER A 8 0.89 23.12 4.93
C SER A 8 0.70 23.15 3.41
N ALA A 9 -0.49 22.80 2.94
CA ALA A 9 -0.77 22.67 1.50
C ALA A 9 -0.61 23.99 0.74
N SER A 10 -0.95 25.14 1.34
CA SER A 10 -0.78 26.45 0.72
C SER A 10 0.70 26.78 0.49
N GLU A 11 1.55 26.57 1.49
CA GLU A 11 2.98 26.85 1.42
C GLU A 11 3.68 25.87 0.47
N LEU A 12 3.34 24.60 0.55
CA LEU A 12 3.85 23.57 -0.37
C LEU A 12 3.39 23.77 -1.81
N SER A 13 2.33 24.53 -2.02
CA SER A 13 1.83 24.96 -3.34
C SER A 13 2.30 26.35 -3.76
N SER A 14 3.01 27.08 -2.90
CA SER A 14 3.65 28.35 -3.23
C SER A 14 4.71 28.19 -4.34
N VAL A 15 5.28 29.30 -4.81
CA VAL A 15 6.36 29.25 -5.81
C VAL A 15 7.56 28.46 -5.30
N ASP A 16 7.98 28.70 -4.07
CA ASP A 16 9.13 28.04 -3.46
C ASP A 16 8.84 26.59 -3.13
N GLY A 17 7.66 26.30 -2.57
CA GLY A 17 7.21 24.94 -2.31
C GLY A 17 7.12 24.08 -3.58
N ARG A 18 6.60 24.64 -4.69
CA ARG A 18 6.57 23.93 -5.97
C ARG A 18 7.95 23.72 -6.57
N LYS A 19 8.83 24.70 -6.44
CA LYS A 19 10.22 24.57 -6.89
C LYS A 19 10.93 23.45 -6.15
N TRP A 20 10.84 23.44 -4.82
CA TRP A 20 11.41 22.37 -4.00
C TRP A 20 10.84 21.01 -4.38
N ARG A 21 9.52 20.89 -4.49
CA ARG A 21 8.86 19.61 -4.86
C ARG A 21 9.31 19.10 -6.23
N THR A 22 9.52 20.00 -7.20
CA THR A 22 9.99 19.63 -8.54
C THR A 22 11.39 19.04 -8.47
N ILE A 23 12.29 19.64 -7.70
CA ILE A 23 13.65 19.13 -7.53
C ILE A 23 13.64 17.82 -6.74
N TYR A 24 12.89 17.78 -5.65
CA TYR A 24 12.76 16.56 -4.81
C TYR A 24 12.21 15.35 -5.58
N SER A 25 11.26 15.59 -6.48
CA SER A 25 10.59 14.53 -7.25
C SER A 25 11.30 14.17 -8.56
N ASP A 26 12.40 14.82 -8.90
CA ASP A 26 13.15 14.55 -10.12
C ASP A 26 13.93 13.22 -9.99
N PRO A 27 13.57 12.18 -10.74
CA PRO A 27 14.23 10.88 -10.66
C PRO A 27 15.69 10.93 -11.13
N ASP A 28 16.05 11.92 -11.93
CA ASP A 28 17.41 12.12 -12.43
C ASP A 28 18.27 12.99 -11.49
N ASN A 29 17.66 13.52 -10.43
CA ASN A 29 18.37 14.32 -9.43
C ASN A 29 19.23 13.41 -8.54
N THR A 30 20.51 13.38 -8.83
CA THR A 30 21.50 12.64 -8.03
C THR A 30 21.87 13.33 -6.71
N LYS A 31 21.48 14.61 -6.55
CA LYS A 31 21.66 15.34 -5.30
C LYS A 31 20.38 15.21 -4.48
N ARG A 32 20.48 14.55 -3.34
CA ARG A 32 19.39 14.58 -2.36
C ARG A 32 19.29 16.00 -1.82
N GLU A 33 18.13 16.60 -2.01
CA GLU A 33 17.78 17.84 -1.34
C GLU A 33 17.04 17.51 -0.06
N GLY A 34 17.44 18.15 1.03
CA GLY A 34 16.71 18.13 2.27
C GLY A 34 15.39 18.90 2.17
N LEU A 35 14.71 19.03 3.27
CA LEU A 35 13.50 19.85 3.39
C LEU A 35 13.84 21.33 3.16
N ASP A 36 13.02 22.01 2.38
CA ASP A 36 13.16 23.45 2.16
C ASP A 36 13.00 24.22 3.48
N SER A 37 14.03 25.02 3.81
CA SER A 37 14.09 25.75 5.07
C SER A 37 13.14 26.95 5.17
N THR A 38 12.48 27.31 4.09
CA THR A 38 11.49 28.41 4.07
C THR A 38 10.05 27.92 4.23
N VAL A 39 9.80 26.63 4.01
CA VAL A 39 8.46 26.03 4.02
C VAL A 39 8.28 25.07 5.19
N TRP A 40 9.21 24.17 5.39
CA TRP A 40 9.01 23.04 6.28
C TRP A 40 9.09 23.33 7.77
N PRO A 41 9.91 24.28 8.29
CA PRO A 41 9.88 24.61 9.71
C PRO A 41 8.47 24.98 10.19
N GLU A 42 7.78 25.87 9.46
CA GLU A 42 6.41 26.26 9.78
C GLU A 42 5.42 25.09 9.69
N ALA A 43 5.66 24.12 8.78
CA ALA A 43 4.82 22.93 8.67
C ALA A 43 4.88 22.06 9.94
N PHE A 44 6.07 21.91 10.51
CA PHE A 44 6.25 21.18 11.77
C PHE A 44 5.70 21.95 12.98
N GLU A 45 5.82 23.28 13.01
CA GLU A 45 5.20 24.12 14.05
C GLU A 45 3.67 23.97 14.04
N ARG A 46 3.05 23.93 12.86
CA ARG A 46 1.62 23.69 12.72
C ARG A 46 1.22 22.29 13.14
N MET A 47 2.04 21.30 12.83
CA MET A 47 1.78 19.94 13.27
C MET A 47 1.84 19.81 14.80
N GLU A 48 2.81 20.46 15.44
CA GLU A 48 2.92 20.53 16.90
C GLU A 48 1.68 21.20 17.51
N GLN A 49 1.26 22.35 16.96
CA GLN A 49 0.06 23.03 17.41
C GLN A 49 -1.20 22.16 17.23
N PHE A 50 -1.31 21.47 16.09
CA PHE A 50 -2.42 20.54 15.85
C PHE A 50 -2.46 19.40 16.87
N ILE A 51 -1.32 18.80 17.22
CA ILE A 51 -1.20 17.77 18.24
C ILE A 51 -1.67 18.31 19.60
N GLN A 52 -1.24 19.52 19.97
CA GLN A 52 -1.63 20.17 21.23
C GLN A 52 -3.13 20.47 21.27
N ASP A 53 -3.69 21.02 20.20
CA ASP A 53 -5.09 21.42 20.11
C ASP A 53 -6.05 20.21 20.11
N THR A 54 -5.63 19.10 19.52
CA THR A 54 -6.43 17.87 19.44
C THR A 54 -6.23 16.94 20.64
N GLY A 55 -5.13 17.11 21.39
CA GLY A 55 -4.77 16.25 22.51
C GLY A 55 -4.30 14.86 22.09
N LEU A 56 -3.84 14.69 20.84
CA LEU A 56 -3.25 13.43 20.38
C LEU A 56 -2.07 13.01 21.27
N SER A 57 -2.00 11.72 21.56
CA SER A 57 -1.05 11.12 22.51
C SER A 57 -0.53 9.77 22.02
N GLN A 58 0.36 9.16 22.78
CA GLN A 58 0.89 7.82 22.51
C GLN A 58 -0.24 6.78 22.38
N ASP A 59 -1.28 6.87 23.20
CA ASP A 59 -2.39 5.92 23.20
C ASP A 59 -3.14 5.90 21.85
N ASP A 60 -3.13 7.04 21.15
CA ASP A 60 -3.77 7.16 19.83
C ASP A 60 -2.95 6.53 18.69
N LEU A 61 -1.64 6.36 18.89
CA LEU A 61 -0.75 5.71 17.92
C LEU A 61 -0.98 4.19 17.82
N ASP A 62 -1.51 3.59 18.88
CA ASP A 62 -1.78 2.16 18.95
C ASP A 62 -3.14 1.78 18.34
N MET A 63 -3.96 2.78 17.98
CA MET A 63 -5.26 2.54 17.33
C MET A 63 -5.08 2.24 15.84
N ASN A 64 -5.73 1.18 15.38
CA ASN A 64 -5.81 0.89 13.96
C ASN A 64 -6.93 1.71 13.28
N TYR A 65 -6.96 1.70 11.95
CA TYR A 65 -7.94 2.46 11.17
C TYR A 65 -9.39 2.04 11.47
N ASP A 66 -9.65 0.77 11.69
CA ASP A 66 -10.99 0.25 11.92
C ASP A 66 -11.52 0.69 13.29
N ASP A 67 -10.66 0.76 14.32
CA ASP A 67 -11.01 1.33 15.62
C ASP A 67 -11.45 2.78 15.51
N VAL A 68 -10.70 3.59 14.73
CA VAL A 68 -11.03 4.99 14.47
C VAL A 68 -12.38 5.11 13.75
N VAL A 69 -12.63 4.26 12.74
CA VAL A 69 -13.90 4.21 12.01
C VAL A 69 -15.06 3.84 12.94
N GLU A 70 -14.90 2.85 13.80
CA GLU A 70 -15.92 2.44 14.77
C GLU A 70 -16.18 3.52 15.84
N MET A 71 -15.14 4.22 16.30
CA MET A 71 -15.31 5.38 17.18
C MET A 71 -16.10 6.48 16.50
N TYR A 72 -15.83 6.77 15.23
CA TYR A 72 -16.60 7.74 14.47
C TYR A 72 -18.06 7.31 14.29
N LYS A 73 -18.32 6.07 13.90
CA LYS A 73 -19.67 5.50 13.74
C LYS A 73 -20.46 5.52 15.05
N SER A 74 -19.80 5.27 16.17
CA SER A 74 -20.44 5.28 17.49
C SER A 74 -20.61 6.68 18.09
N GLY A 75 -20.19 7.74 17.39
CA GLY A 75 -20.27 9.13 17.87
C GLY A 75 -19.27 9.49 18.97
N LYS A 76 -18.27 8.64 19.21
CA LYS A 76 -17.19 8.92 20.16
C LYS A 76 -16.13 9.85 19.57
N LEU A 77 -16.05 9.93 18.25
CA LEU A 77 -15.11 10.76 17.52
C LEU A 77 -15.90 11.70 16.61
N ALA A 78 -15.66 13.00 16.71
CA ALA A 78 -16.38 14.01 15.91
C ALA A 78 -15.81 14.16 14.50
N MET A 79 -14.53 13.94 14.33
CA MET A 79 -13.79 14.08 13.04
C MET A 79 -12.66 13.06 12.96
N TYR A 80 -12.35 12.62 11.76
CA TYR A 80 -11.15 11.83 11.49
C TYR A 80 -10.63 12.14 10.08
N PHE A 81 -9.38 11.79 9.81
CA PHE A 81 -8.83 11.93 8.48
C PHE A 81 -9.28 10.78 7.59
N GLY A 82 -9.97 11.12 6.50
CA GLY A 82 -10.51 10.14 5.57
C GLY A 82 -10.53 10.65 4.14
N SER A 83 -10.93 9.79 3.23
CA SER A 83 -11.13 10.14 1.83
C SER A 83 -12.58 10.51 1.53
N SER A 84 -12.82 11.17 0.38
CA SER A 84 -14.16 11.47 -0.12
C SER A 84 -15.05 10.22 -0.23
N ALA A 85 -14.49 9.07 -0.58
CA ALA A 85 -15.24 7.81 -0.63
C ALA A 85 -15.85 7.39 0.71
N GLY A 86 -15.20 7.75 1.84
CA GLY A 86 -15.75 7.49 3.19
C GLY A 86 -17.04 8.23 3.47
N VAL A 87 -17.23 9.41 2.93
CA VAL A 87 -18.44 10.22 3.17
C VAL A 87 -19.69 9.47 2.72
N LYS A 88 -19.68 8.96 1.49
CA LYS A 88 -20.79 8.16 0.97
C LYS A 88 -21.05 6.92 1.81
N MET A 89 -20.02 6.21 2.18
CA MET A 89 -20.11 4.99 3.00
C MET A 89 -20.85 5.26 4.33
N PHE A 90 -20.55 6.35 5.01
CA PHE A 90 -21.21 6.70 6.28
C PHE A 90 -22.63 7.19 6.08
N GLN A 91 -22.90 7.99 5.05
CA GLN A 91 -24.24 8.47 4.76
C GLN A 91 -25.17 7.31 4.37
N ASP A 92 -24.69 6.33 3.62
CA ASP A 92 -25.45 5.11 3.30
C ASP A 92 -25.80 4.29 4.57
N GLN A 93 -25.02 4.44 5.64
CA GLN A 93 -25.29 3.88 6.96
C GLN A 93 -26.14 4.79 7.87
N GLY A 94 -26.61 5.91 7.36
CA GLY A 94 -27.44 6.86 8.10
C GLY A 94 -26.66 7.80 9.03
N ILE A 95 -25.34 7.86 8.91
CA ILE A 95 -24.48 8.76 9.67
C ILE A 95 -24.36 10.09 8.91
N ASN A 96 -24.79 11.17 9.53
CA ASN A 96 -24.70 12.49 8.93
C ASN A 96 -23.24 12.98 8.94
N THR A 97 -22.58 12.84 7.81
CA THR A 97 -21.16 13.12 7.61
C THR A 97 -21.00 14.14 6.50
N THR A 98 -20.08 15.08 6.68
CA THR A 98 -19.63 16.00 5.63
C THR A 98 -18.12 15.95 5.46
N PHE A 99 -17.63 16.38 4.32
CA PHE A 99 -16.21 16.42 4.00
C PHE A 99 -15.67 17.84 4.22
N LEU A 100 -14.62 17.98 5.01
CA LEU A 100 -14.00 19.27 5.33
C LEU A 100 -12.62 19.38 4.67
N PRO A 101 -12.26 20.58 4.17
CA PRO A 101 -10.89 20.85 3.69
C PRO A 101 -9.93 21.04 4.87
N PHE A 102 -8.64 21.02 4.58
CA PHE A 102 -7.63 21.50 5.51
C PHE A 102 -7.65 23.02 5.59
N PHE A 103 -7.78 23.54 6.80
CA PHE A 103 -7.75 24.99 7.08
C PHE A 103 -6.29 25.42 7.27
N GLN A 104 -5.90 26.47 6.55
CA GLN A 104 -4.56 27.05 6.61
C GLN A 104 -4.55 28.26 7.55
N GLN A 105 -3.38 28.63 8.07
CA GLN A 105 -3.25 29.83 8.94
C GLN A 105 -3.69 31.14 8.28
N ASN A 106 -3.47 31.26 6.98
CA ASN A 106 -3.88 32.43 6.19
C ASN A 106 -5.39 32.47 5.91
N GLY A 107 -6.16 31.51 6.43
CA GLY A 107 -7.60 31.39 6.22
C GLY A 107 -7.98 30.68 4.92
N GLU A 108 -7.04 30.29 4.10
CA GLU A 108 -7.31 29.47 2.91
C GLU A 108 -7.77 28.06 3.29
N LYS A 109 -8.44 27.43 2.35
CA LYS A 109 -8.92 26.06 2.47
C LYS A 109 -8.31 25.24 1.34
N TRP A 110 -7.73 24.09 1.67
CA TRP A 110 -7.07 23.24 0.71
C TRP A 110 -7.57 21.80 0.82
N LEU A 111 -7.65 21.12 -0.32
CA LEU A 111 -7.85 19.67 -0.38
C LEU A 111 -6.53 19.00 -0.71
N MET A 112 -6.26 17.91 -0.03
CA MET A 112 -5.20 17.02 -0.43
C MET A 112 -5.75 16.01 -1.43
N THR A 113 -5.04 15.79 -2.53
CA THR A 113 -5.44 14.87 -3.59
C THR A 113 -4.28 13.97 -4.00
N THR A 114 -4.61 12.89 -4.66
CA THR A 114 -3.64 11.99 -5.27
C THR A 114 -4.22 11.47 -6.59
N PRO A 115 -3.42 11.23 -7.62
CA PRO A 115 -3.88 10.50 -8.79
C PRO A 115 -4.35 9.12 -8.38
N TYR A 116 -5.65 8.85 -8.50
CA TYR A 116 -6.22 7.56 -8.11
C TYR A 116 -5.92 6.47 -9.14
N PHE A 117 -6.02 6.81 -10.43
CA PHE A 117 -5.65 5.94 -11.52
C PHE A 117 -4.56 6.55 -12.38
N GLN A 118 -3.57 5.74 -12.72
CA GLN A 118 -2.54 6.08 -13.68
C GLN A 118 -2.62 5.07 -14.83
N ILE A 119 -2.72 5.57 -16.07
CA ILE A 119 -2.77 4.72 -17.26
C ILE A 119 -1.43 4.84 -17.99
N ALA A 120 -0.68 3.75 -18.01
CA ALA A 120 0.56 3.67 -18.76
C ALA A 120 0.39 2.79 -20.01
N LEU A 121 0.88 3.27 -21.13
CA LEU A 121 0.97 2.49 -22.36
C LEU A 121 2.34 1.81 -22.44
N ASN A 122 2.34 0.52 -22.77
CA ASN A 122 3.58 -0.22 -22.95
C ASN A 122 4.38 0.37 -24.13
N ARG A 123 5.65 0.68 -23.90
CA ARG A 123 6.57 1.23 -24.91
C ARG A 123 6.69 0.34 -26.16
N ASP A 124 6.54 -0.97 -26.03
CA ASP A 124 6.62 -1.90 -27.18
C ASP A 124 5.46 -1.75 -28.17
N LEU A 125 4.40 -1.05 -27.80
CA LEU A 125 3.33 -0.68 -28.73
C LEU A 125 3.82 0.18 -29.90
N THR A 126 4.95 0.86 -29.77
CA THR A 126 5.58 1.61 -30.86
C THR A 126 6.08 0.70 -32.01
N LYS A 127 6.25 -0.59 -31.74
CA LYS A 127 6.73 -1.59 -32.72
C LYS A 127 5.59 -2.26 -33.50
N ASP A 128 4.33 -2.07 -33.09
CA ASP A 128 3.14 -2.67 -33.73
C ASP A 128 2.03 -1.61 -33.82
N GLU A 129 1.90 -1.02 -34.97
CA GLU A 129 0.94 0.07 -35.22
C GLU A 129 -0.52 -0.39 -35.01
N THR A 130 -0.87 -1.60 -35.42
CA THR A 130 -2.25 -2.12 -35.28
C THR A 130 -2.58 -2.26 -33.79
N ARG A 131 -1.65 -2.78 -33.00
CA ARG A 131 -1.82 -2.96 -31.56
C ARG A 131 -1.82 -1.62 -30.83
N ARG A 132 -0.98 -0.68 -31.27
CA ARG A 132 -0.96 0.70 -30.78
C ARG A 132 -2.31 1.39 -30.98
N GLN A 133 -2.89 1.31 -32.18
CA GLN A 133 -4.18 1.90 -32.48
C GLN A 133 -5.31 1.33 -31.62
N LYS A 134 -5.32 0.03 -31.40
CA LYS A 134 -6.29 -0.61 -30.46
C LYS A 134 -6.12 -0.09 -29.04
N ALA A 135 -4.89 -0.01 -28.53
CA ALA A 135 -4.61 0.51 -27.20
C ALA A 135 -5.02 1.98 -27.05
N MET A 136 -4.73 2.81 -28.07
CA MET A 136 -5.16 4.21 -28.08
C MET A 136 -6.69 4.35 -28.13
N LYS A 137 -7.39 3.46 -28.84
CA LYS A 137 -8.86 3.46 -28.83
C LYS A 137 -9.42 3.19 -27.45
N VAL A 138 -8.85 2.21 -26.73
CA VAL A 138 -9.23 1.90 -25.33
C VAL A 138 -8.96 3.11 -24.45
N LEU A 139 -7.75 3.67 -24.52
CA LEU A 139 -7.38 4.87 -23.74
C LEU A 139 -8.34 6.02 -23.99
N ASN A 140 -8.61 6.36 -25.25
CA ASN A 140 -9.53 7.43 -25.61
C ASN A 140 -10.96 7.18 -25.12
N THR A 141 -11.40 5.90 -25.12
CA THR A 141 -12.70 5.53 -24.55
C THR A 141 -12.71 5.74 -23.03
N MET A 142 -11.67 5.35 -22.33
CA MET A 142 -11.57 5.55 -20.86
C MET A 142 -11.48 7.04 -20.48
N LEU A 143 -10.88 7.87 -21.32
CA LEU A 143 -10.77 9.31 -21.13
C LEU A 143 -11.95 10.09 -21.70
N SER A 144 -12.95 9.44 -22.32
CA SER A 144 -14.14 10.11 -22.83
C SER A 144 -14.99 10.66 -21.68
N GLU A 145 -15.75 11.71 -21.97
CA GLU A 145 -16.69 12.32 -21.03
C GLU A 145 -17.66 11.28 -20.43
N ASP A 146 -18.24 10.42 -21.26
CA ASP A 146 -19.18 9.38 -20.81
C ASP A 146 -18.53 8.41 -19.82
N ALA A 147 -17.32 7.93 -20.13
CA ALA A 147 -16.60 7.02 -19.23
C ALA A 147 -16.17 7.71 -17.93
N GLN A 148 -15.67 8.94 -18.00
CA GLN A 148 -15.28 9.72 -16.83
C GLN A 148 -16.49 10.01 -15.93
N ASN A 149 -17.62 10.41 -16.50
CA ASN A 149 -18.85 10.63 -15.74
C ASN A 149 -19.33 9.34 -15.05
N ARG A 150 -19.24 8.19 -15.68
CA ARG A 150 -19.60 6.91 -15.07
C ARG A 150 -18.68 6.56 -13.89
N ILE A 151 -17.38 6.73 -14.05
CA ILE A 151 -16.40 6.49 -12.97
C ILE A 151 -16.69 7.38 -11.75
N ILE A 152 -17.04 8.65 -11.99
CA ILE A 152 -17.36 9.61 -10.95
C ILE A 152 -18.72 9.30 -10.29
N TYR A 153 -19.74 9.00 -11.09
CA TYR A 153 -21.11 8.81 -10.61
C TYR A 153 -21.36 7.48 -9.90
N ASP A 154 -20.65 6.43 -10.26
CA ASP A 154 -20.85 5.10 -9.66
C ASP A 154 -20.27 4.98 -8.25
N GLY A 155 -20.05 6.12 -7.58
CA GLY A 155 -19.85 6.18 -6.14
C GLY A 155 -18.41 6.24 -5.68
N GLN A 156 -17.50 6.64 -6.56
CA GLN A 156 -16.09 6.81 -6.18
C GLN A 156 -15.73 8.25 -5.80
N ASP A 157 -16.62 9.22 -6.02
CA ASP A 157 -16.42 10.67 -5.76
C ASP A 157 -15.05 11.19 -6.24
N LEU A 158 -14.63 10.70 -7.40
CA LEU A 158 -13.37 11.05 -8.02
C LEU A 158 -13.54 12.31 -8.87
N LEU A 159 -12.52 13.16 -8.86
CA LEU A 159 -12.47 14.33 -9.73
C LEU A 159 -11.89 13.93 -11.09
N SER A 160 -12.54 14.34 -12.19
CA SER A 160 -11.93 14.23 -13.51
C SER A 160 -10.87 15.31 -13.69
N TYR A 161 -9.73 14.94 -14.28
CA TYR A 161 -8.72 15.90 -14.75
C TYR A 161 -8.98 16.39 -16.17
N SER A 162 -10.01 15.87 -16.83
CA SER A 162 -10.39 16.34 -18.17
C SER A 162 -11.14 17.66 -18.07
N GLN A 163 -10.66 18.68 -18.77
CA GLN A 163 -11.32 19.99 -18.84
C GLN A 163 -12.64 19.97 -19.61
N ASP A 164 -12.85 18.95 -20.44
CA ASP A 164 -14.04 18.78 -21.28
C ASP A 164 -15.15 17.98 -20.58
N VAL A 165 -14.91 17.49 -19.36
CA VAL A 165 -15.92 16.75 -18.60
C VAL A 165 -16.75 17.72 -17.79
N ASP A 166 -18.08 17.74 -18.04
CA ASP A 166 -19.03 18.47 -17.23
C ASP A 166 -19.07 17.87 -15.81
N PHE A 167 -18.28 18.48 -14.94
CA PHE A 167 -18.01 17.97 -13.62
C PHE A 167 -19.18 18.29 -12.70
N ARG A 168 -19.92 17.26 -12.30
CA ARG A 168 -20.98 17.37 -11.30
C ARG A 168 -20.45 16.81 -9.98
N LEU A 169 -20.23 17.70 -9.02
CA LEU A 169 -20.00 17.28 -7.65
C LEU A 169 -21.23 16.55 -7.11
N THR A 170 -20.97 15.42 -6.47
CA THR A 170 -22.03 14.77 -5.68
C THR A 170 -22.44 15.68 -4.53
N GLU A 171 -23.66 15.47 -4.02
CA GLU A 171 -24.18 16.23 -2.87
C GLU A 171 -23.24 16.14 -1.65
N TYR A 172 -22.46 15.06 -1.55
CA TYR A 172 -21.53 14.82 -0.43
C TYR A 172 -20.33 15.78 -0.42
N LEU A 173 -19.96 16.30 -1.58
CA LEU A 173 -18.78 17.16 -1.76
C LEU A 173 -19.14 18.63 -2.00
N LYS A 174 -20.43 19.00 -1.87
CA LYS A 174 -20.89 20.36 -2.14
C LYS A 174 -20.17 21.42 -1.30
N ASP A 175 -19.81 21.07 -0.06
CA ASP A 175 -19.20 22.02 0.88
C ASP A 175 -17.73 22.34 0.53
N VAL A 176 -17.08 21.47 -0.28
CA VAL A 176 -15.72 21.68 -0.76
C VAL A 176 -15.67 22.15 -2.22
N LYS A 177 -16.83 22.35 -2.86
CA LYS A 177 -16.91 22.84 -4.24
C LYS A 177 -16.12 24.14 -4.46
N PRO A 178 -16.20 25.17 -3.62
CA PRO A 178 -15.41 26.39 -3.82
C PRO A 178 -13.91 26.12 -3.84
N VAL A 179 -13.43 25.23 -2.98
CA VAL A 179 -12.01 24.87 -2.89
C VAL A 179 -11.50 24.22 -4.19
N ILE A 180 -12.38 23.40 -4.83
CA ILE A 180 -12.09 22.75 -6.10
C ILE A 180 -12.10 23.79 -7.23
N GLU A 181 -13.09 24.68 -7.28
CA GLU A 181 -13.23 25.73 -8.28
C GLU A 181 -12.07 26.75 -8.23
N GLU A 182 -11.55 27.02 -7.04
CA GLU A 182 -10.37 27.86 -6.81
C GLU A 182 -9.05 27.12 -7.10
N ASN A 183 -9.13 25.82 -7.43
CA ASN A 183 -7.96 24.95 -7.66
C ASN A 183 -7.02 24.87 -6.47
N HIS A 184 -7.53 24.98 -5.25
CA HIS A 184 -6.79 24.78 -4.01
C HIS A 184 -6.66 23.28 -3.70
N MET A 185 -6.05 22.56 -4.63
CA MET A 185 -5.81 21.13 -4.54
C MET A 185 -4.31 20.84 -4.51
N TYR A 186 -3.88 20.22 -3.44
CA TYR A 186 -2.50 19.84 -3.24
C TYR A 186 -2.31 18.35 -3.55
N ILE A 187 -1.44 18.03 -4.49
CA ILE A 187 -1.04 16.64 -4.77
C ILE A 187 0.04 16.24 -3.78
N ARG A 188 -0.27 15.26 -2.93
CA ARG A 188 0.66 14.81 -1.88
C ARG A 188 1.96 14.22 -2.44
N ILE A 189 3.02 14.37 -1.69
CA ILE A 189 4.25 13.61 -1.90
C ILE A 189 4.00 12.19 -1.39
N ALA A 190 4.25 11.19 -2.22
CA ALA A 190 3.97 9.79 -1.93
C ALA A 190 5.18 8.88 -2.17
N SER A 191 6.41 9.39 -2.09
CA SER A 191 7.60 8.55 -2.12
C SER A 191 7.72 7.73 -0.83
N ASN A 192 8.17 6.50 -0.93
CA ASN A 192 8.31 5.60 0.23
C ASN A 192 9.21 6.21 1.31
N ASP A 193 10.32 6.84 0.92
CA ASP A 193 11.23 7.48 1.86
C ASP A 193 10.55 8.60 2.63
N PHE A 194 9.84 9.48 1.93
CA PHE A 194 9.11 10.57 2.58
C PHE A 194 8.00 10.04 3.49
N PHE A 195 7.36 8.95 3.10
CA PHE A 195 6.31 8.31 3.89
C PHE A 195 6.86 7.75 5.21
N SER A 196 7.89 6.90 5.15
CA SER A 196 8.47 6.25 6.34
C SER A 196 9.06 7.25 7.32
N ILE A 197 9.83 8.24 6.82
CA ILE A 197 10.41 9.29 7.66
C ILE A 197 9.30 10.14 8.31
N SER A 198 8.27 10.52 7.54
CA SER A 198 7.14 11.28 8.09
C SER A 198 6.44 10.54 9.21
N ARG A 199 6.24 9.24 9.05
CA ARG A 199 5.59 8.40 10.07
C ARG A 199 6.41 8.36 11.35
N ASP A 200 7.70 8.04 11.25
CA ASP A 200 8.60 7.99 12.39
C ASP A 200 8.63 9.33 13.15
N VAL A 201 8.89 10.41 12.43
CA VAL A 201 9.08 11.72 13.04
C VAL A 201 7.77 12.27 13.65
N VAL A 202 6.63 12.11 12.95
CA VAL A 202 5.34 12.58 13.48
C VAL A 202 4.88 11.73 14.66
N SER A 203 5.15 10.43 14.68
CA SER A 203 4.87 9.58 15.85
C SER A 203 5.67 10.06 17.07
N LYS A 204 6.92 10.45 16.91
CA LYS A 204 7.75 11.01 17.99
C LYS A 204 7.26 12.39 18.44
N MET A 205 6.64 13.18 17.56
CA MET A 205 5.96 14.42 17.98
C MET A 205 4.72 14.12 18.82
N ILE A 206 3.91 13.13 18.41
CA ILE A 206 2.69 12.73 19.14
C ILE A 206 3.03 12.15 20.51
N SER A 207 4.09 11.34 20.60
CA SER A 207 4.56 10.80 21.90
C SER A 207 5.24 11.86 22.80
N GLY A 208 5.48 13.08 22.29
CA GLY A 208 6.17 14.15 23.02
C GLY A 208 7.70 14.01 23.08
N GLU A 209 8.28 13.09 22.32
CA GLU A 209 9.73 12.93 22.21
C GLU A 209 10.37 14.08 21.42
N TYR A 210 9.70 14.56 20.35
CA TYR A 210 10.17 15.67 19.53
C TYR A 210 9.23 16.86 19.59
N ASN A 211 9.81 18.06 19.71
CA ASN A 211 9.16 19.31 19.35
C ASN A 211 9.29 19.58 17.85
N ALA A 212 8.67 20.66 17.35
CA ALA A 212 8.68 21.02 15.93
C ALA A 212 10.09 21.15 15.34
N GLU A 213 11.01 21.83 16.03
CA GLU A 213 12.39 22.02 15.57
C GLU A 213 13.15 20.68 15.51
N GLN A 214 13.04 19.85 16.55
CA GLN A 214 13.68 18.52 16.59
C GLN A 214 13.12 17.62 15.48
N ALA A 215 11.82 17.67 15.26
CA ALA A 215 11.14 16.94 14.19
C ALA A 215 11.64 17.37 12.80
N TYR A 216 11.71 18.66 12.53
CA TYR A 216 12.26 19.19 11.28
C TYR A 216 13.72 18.75 11.06
N GLN A 217 14.56 18.89 12.08
CA GLN A 217 15.98 18.51 11.99
C GLN A 217 16.15 17.00 11.78
N SER A 218 15.40 16.17 12.52
CA SER A 218 15.44 14.72 12.38
C SER A 218 14.97 14.30 10.98
N PHE A 219 13.86 14.85 10.51
CA PHE A 219 13.35 14.54 9.19
C PHE A 219 14.36 14.93 8.09
N ASN A 220 14.89 16.14 8.17
CA ASN A 220 15.87 16.64 7.22
C ASN A 220 17.14 15.80 7.21
N SER A 221 17.63 15.41 8.39
CA SER A 221 18.79 14.52 8.54
C SER A 221 18.54 13.16 7.87
N GLN A 222 17.41 12.53 8.16
CA GLN A 222 17.05 11.24 7.58
C GLN A 222 16.87 11.31 6.04
N LEU A 223 16.35 12.42 5.51
CA LEU A 223 16.28 12.62 4.05
C LEU A 223 17.66 12.74 3.42
N LEU A 224 18.60 13.40 4.13
CA LEU A 224 19.95 13.64 3.65
C LEU A 224 20.89 12.48 3.93
N GLU A 225 20.57 11.61 4.86
CA GLU A 225 21.33 10.40 5.07
C GLU A 225 21.38 9.64 3.74
N GLU A 226 22.58 9.42 3.26
CA GLU A 226 22.79 8.44 2.22
C GLU A 226 22.34 7.11 2.82
N LYS A 227 21.13 6.65 2.43
CA LYS A 227 20.81 5.25 2.64
C LYS A 227 22.01 4.49 2.13
N SER A 228 22.55 3.60 2.96
CA SER A 228 23.71 2.80 2.66
C SER A 228 23.75 2.52 1.16
N THR A 229 24.77 3.05 0.49
CA THR A 229 24.99 2.83 -0.94
C THR A 229 25.66 1.49 -1.14
N SER A 230 25.40 0.53 -0.23
CA SER A 230 25.90 -0.81 -0.39
C SER A 230 25.41 -1.32 -1.75
N GLU A 231 26.34 -1.39 -2.69
CA GLU A 231 26.12 -2.02 -3.98
C GLU A 231 26.31 -3.54 -3.87
N ASP A 232 26.34 -4.06 -2.66
CA ASP A 232 26.49 -5.49 -2.40
C ASP A 232 25.30 -6.22 -3.04
N ILE A 233 25.64 -7.18 -3.87
CA ILE A 233 24.66 -7.99 -4.58
C ILE A 233 24.06 -8.99 -3.60
N VAL A 234 22.77 -8.83 -3.29
CA VAL A 234 22.01 -9.72 -2.40
C VAL A 234 21.23 -10.79 -3.15
N LEU A 235 21.09 -10.65 -4.47
CA LEU A 235 20.50 -11.66 -5.36
C LEU A 235 21.52 -12.02 -6.44
N ASP A 236 22.31 -13.04 -6.20
CA ASP A 236 23.24 -13.59 -7.19
C ASP A 236 22.50 -14.54 -8.14
N SER A 237 21.80 -13.97 -9.10
CA SER A 237 21.11 -14.71 -10.15
C SER A 237 21.43 -14.11 -11.51
N LYS A 238 21.63 -14.99 -12.49
CA LYS A 238 21.75 -14.59 -13.91
C LYS A 238 20.38 -14.41 -14.58
N LYS A 239 19.30 -14.72 -13.87
CA LYS A 239 17.93 -14.71 -14.36
C LYS A 239 17.20 -13.48 -13.82
N THR A 240 16.35 -12.89 -14.64
CA THR A 240 15.35 -11.90 -14.22
C THR A 240 14.05 -12.64 -13.95
N TYR A 241 13.49 -12.48 -12.75
CA TYR A 241 12.22 -13.08 -12.35
C TYR A 241 11.07 -12.17 -12.72
N SER A 242 10.11 -12.72 -13.46
CA SER A 242 8.93 -11.99 -13.88
C SER A 242 7.99 -11.73 -12.71
N ASN A 243 7.40 -10.54 -12.67
CA ASN A 243 6.30 -10.22 -11.77
C ASN A 243 4.91 -10.44 -12.42
N ARG A 244 4.86 -11.19 -13.51
CA ARG A 244 3.60 -11.58 -14.15
C ARG A 244 3.09 -12.87 -13.58
N PHE A 245 1.78 -12.92 -13.35
CA PHE A 245 1.13 -14.17 -12.99
C PHE A 245 1.03 -15.09 -14.21
N HIS A 246 1.37 -16.35 -14.02
CA HIS A 246 1.19 -17.42 -14.96
C HIS A 246 0.20 -18.44 -14.40
N THR A 247 -0.71 -18.93 -15.21
CA THR A 247 -1.70 -19.94 -14.82
C THR A 247 -1.08 -21.28 -14.40
N SER A 248 0.17 -21.49 -14.78
CA SER A 248 0.98 -22.62 -14.30
C SER A 248 2.24 -22.05 -13.67
N GLY A 249 2.34 -22.12 -12.36
CA GLY A 249 3.50 -21.69 -11.57
C GLY A 249 3.28 -20.46 -10.70
N GLY A 250 2.40 -19.54 -11.09
CA GLY A 250 2.14 -18.30 -10.35
C GLY A 250 3.03 -17.15 -10.78
N ASN A 251 3.62 -16.41 -9.84
CA ASN A 251 4.45 -15.23 -10.06
C ASN A 251 5.89 -15.53 -9.56
N GLU A 252 6.86 -15.57 -10.48
CA GLU A 252 8.24 -15.95 -10.14
C GLU A 252 8.87 -15.00 -9.10
N ALA A 253 8.70 -13.70 -9.26
CA ALA A 253 9.30 -12.72 -8.33
C ALA A 253 8.70 -12.86 -6.93
N TYR A 254 7.39 -13.03 -6.81
CA TYR A 254 6.73 -13.24 -5.52
C TYR A 254 7.10 -14.59 -4.89
N SER A 255 7.28 -15.62 -5.72
CA SER A 255 7.74 -16.93 -5.25
C SER A 255 9.13 -16.84 -4.61
N VAL A 256 10.07 -16.16 -5.26
CA VAL A 256 11.42 -15.95 -4.72
C VAL A 256 11.39 -15.21 -3.38
N MET A 257 10.59 -14.14 -3.28
CA MET A 257 10.44 -13.39 -2.04
C MET A 257 9.77 -14.21 -0.94
N ALA A 258 8.69 -14.89 -1.26
CA ALA A 258 7.96 -15.73 -0.31
C ALA A 258 8.84 -16.90 0.19
N ASN A 259 9.67 -17.50 -0.67
CA ASN A 259 10.61 -18.55 -0.29
C ASN A 259 11.68 -18.02 0.67
N THR A 260 12.19 -16.82 0.40
CA THR A 260 13.17 -16.17 1.29
C THR A 260 12.54 -15.87 2.64
N LEU A 261 11.37 -15.24 2.69
CA LEU A 261 10.66 -14.96 3.93
C LEU A 261 10.30 -16.23 4.71
N ARG A 262 9.83 -17.29 4.01
CA ARG A 262 9.60 -18.59 4.65
C ARG A 262 10.86 -19.14 5.33
N SER A 263 12.00 -18.97 4.69
CA SER A 263 13.30 -19.38 5.26
C SER A 263 13.66 -18.54 6.49
N ILE A 264 13.43 -17.22 6.44
CA ILE A 264 13.68 -16.31 7.56
C ILE A 264 12.84 -16.72 8.78
N TYR A 265 11.55 -16.97 8.58
CA TYR A 265 10.64 -17.39 9.66
C TYR A 265 10.81 -18.86 10.07
N GLY A 266 11.55 -19.65 9.31
CA GLY A 266 11.83 -21.04 9.63
C GLY A 266 10.60 -21.96 9.61
N THR A 267 9.58 -21.62 8.82
CA THR A 267 8.31 -22.37 8.78
C THR A 267 8.22 -23.30 7.57
N ASP A 268 7.32 -24.31 7.67
CA ASP A 268 7.07 -25.26 6.59
C ASP A 268 6.36 -24.63 5.40
N VAL A 269 5.47 -23.66 5.67
CA VAL A 269 4.61 -23.01 4.69
C VAL A 269 4.54 -21.51 4.99
N LEU A 270 4.56 -20.68 3.95
CA LEU A 270 4.23 -19.29 4.05
C LEU A 270 3.06 -18.96 3.11
N ILE A 271 2.11 -18.19 3.60
CA ILE A 271 0.93 -17.71 2.88
C ILE A 271 0.94 -16.18 2.90
N ALA A 272 0.81 -15.59 1.71
CA ALA A 272 0.77 -14.14 1.52
C ALA A 272 -0.20 -13.77 0.40
N THR A 273 -0.38 -12.49 0.18
CA THR A 273 -1.06 -11.96 -1.01
C THR A 273 -0.13 -11.10 -1.83
N GLY A 274 -0.48 -10.81 -3.07
CA GLY A 274 0.29 -9.91 -3.92
C GLY A 274 0.46 -8.50 -3.33
N ASN A 275 -0.44 -8.09 -2.43
CA ASN A 275 -0.33 -6.81 -1.70
C ASN A 275 0.81 -6.80 -0.68
N SER A 276 1.35 -7.94 -0.30
CA SER A 276 2.53 -8.01 0.57
C SER A 276 3.81 -7.52 -0.12
N PHE A 277 3.80 -7.40 -1.45
CA PHE A 277 4.98 -7.13 -2.25
C PHE A 277 4.78 -5.90 -3.15
N THR A 278 5.82 -5.08 -3.33
CA THR A 278 5.76 -3.87 -4.17
C THR A 278 5.58 -4.18 -5.65
N GLY A 279 5.79 -5.42 -6.04
CA GLY A 279 5.59 -5.88 -7.39
C GLY A 279 6.65 -5.47 -8.37
N ASN A 280 7.82 -5.22 -7.91
CA ASN A 280 8.98 -5.00 -8.75
C ASN A 280 9.42 -6.31 -9.43
N VAL A 281 10.01 -6.19 -10.60
CA VAL A 281 10.69 -7.29 -11.26
C VAL A 281 12.02 -7.52 -10.56
N LEU A 282 12.30 -8.74 -10.14
CA LEU A 282 13.61 -9.11 -9.60
C LEU A 282 14.62 -9.30 -10.74
N LYS A 283 15.58 -8.41 -10.81
CA LYS A 283 16.64 -8.45 -11.83
C LYS A 283 17.89 -9.15 -11.30
N ALA A 284 18.66 -9.71 -12.21
CA ALA A 284 20.02 -10.15 -11.89
C ALA A 284 20.84 -8.98 -11.33
N GLY A 285 21.69 -9.26 -10.35
CA GLY A 285 22.50 -8.23 -9.71
C GLY A 285 21.68 -7.26 -8.84
N TYR A 286 20.61 -7.73 -8.21
CA TYR A 286 19.81 -6.93 -7.31
C TYR A 286 20.63 -6.56 -6.08
N THR A 287 20.74 -5.25 -5.81
CA THR A 287 21.51 -4.74 -4.69
C THR A 287 20.66 -4.65 -3.42
N GLU A 288 21.31 -4.58 -2.27
CA GLU A 288 20.67 -4.32 -0.97
C GLU A 288 19.69 -3.14 -1.03
N LYS A 289 20.11 -2.02 -1.60
CA LYS A 289 19.29 -0.83 -1.80
C LYS A 289 18.00 -1.12 -2.60
N MET A 290 18.09 -1.94 -3.62
CA MET A 290 16.92 -2.34 -4.42
C MET A 290 16.03 -3.29 -3.63
N ALA A 291 16.63 -4.19 -2.86
CA ALA A 291 15.91 -5.21 -2.10
C ALA A 291 15.07 -4.61 -0.96
N GLY A 292 15.55 -3.55 -0.30
CA GLY A 292 14.81 -2.88 0.78
C GLY A 292 13.44 -2.34 0.38
N ASN A 293 13.19 -2.11 -0.92
CA ASN A 293 11.91 -1.59 -1.41
C ASN A 293 10.97 -2.67 -1.96
N MET A 294 11.15 -3.93 -1.60
CA MET A 294 10.38 -5.03 -2.19
C MET A 294 9.15 -5.42 -1.38
N ILE A 295 9.17 -5.18 -0.09
CA ILE A 295 8.01 -5.37 0.78
C ILE A 295 7.17 -4.09 0.78
N MET A 296 5.86 -4.23 0.77
CA MET A 296 4.98 -3.06 0.88
C MET A 296 5.10 -2.44 2.27
N PRO A 297 5.31 -1.11 2.36
CA PRO A 297 5.42 -0.39 3.62
C PRO A 297 4.03 -0.15 4.24
N ASN A 298 3.33 -1.23 4.52
CA ASN A 298 2.04 -1.19 5.21
C ASN A 298 2.18 -2.11 6.38
N GLU A 299 1.82 -1.77 7.52
CA GLU A 299 1.73 -2.49 8.79
C GLU A 299 1.51 -4.02 8.66
N LEU A 300 2.25 -4.63 7.73
CA LEU A 300 2.19 -6.04 7.44
C LEU A 300 2.94 -6.80 8.51
N SER A 301 2.22 -7.65 9.24
CA SER A 301 2.79 -8.49 10.28
C SER A 301 2.87 -9.94 9.83
N ALA A 302 3.78 -10.69 10.44
CA ALA A 302 3.92 -12.11 10.25
C ALA A 302 3.31 -12.85 11.46
N TYR A 303 2.37 -13.73 11.19
CA TYR A 303 1.69 -14.54 12.19
C TYR A 303 2.00 -16.00 11.94
N SER A 304 2.52 -16.69 12.95
CA SER A 304 2.89 -18.09 12.84
C SER A 304 1.99 -18.98 13.70
N SER A 305 1.67 -20.18 13.18
CA SER A 305 0.87 -21.18 13.89
C SER A 305 1.31 -22.59 13.50
N GLU A 306 1.06 -23.54 14.38
CA GLU A 306 1.06 -24.96 14.04
C GLU A 306 -0.34 -25.36 13.55
N MET A 307 -0.44 -25.92 12.36
CA MET A 307 -1.71 -26.34 11.74
C MET A 307 -1.68 -27.81 11.36
N SER A 308 -2.80 -28.49 11.57
CA SER A 308 -3.05 -29.76 10.90
C SER A 308 -3.20 -29.59 9.39
N GLY A 309 -3.04 -30.67 8.62
CA GLY A 309 -3.27 -30.61 7.19
C GLY A 309 -4.71 -30.28 6.81
N ALA A 310 -5.69 -30.55 7.68
CA ALA A 310 -7.06 -30.14 7.50
C ALA A 310 -7.20 -28.61 7.62
N GLU A 311 -6.67 -28.02 8.69
CA GLU A 311 -6.65 -26.57 8.95
C GLU A 311 -5.89 -25.81 7.87
N LEU A 312 -4.71 -26.30 7.45
CA LEU A 312 -3.95 -25.72 6.37
C LEU A 312 -4.75 -25.70 5.05
N LYS A 313 -5.43 -26.78 4.70
CA LYS A 313 -6.27 -26.81 3.49
C LYS A 313 -7.45 -25.85 3.58
N GLU A 314 -8.04 -25.70 4.75
CA GLU A 314 -9.13 -24.76 4.97
C GLU A 314 -8.62 -23.31 4.89
N THR A 315 -7.47 -23.00 5.51
CA THR A 315 -6.82 -21.70 5.39
C THR A 315 -6.53 -21.37 3.92
N VAL A 316 -5.91 -22.28 3.18
CA VAL A 316 -5.66 -22.11 1.74
C VAL A 316 -6.95 -21.91 0.96
N ARG A 317 -8.02 -22.64 1.29
CA ARG A 317 -9.34 -22.47 0.67
C ARG A 317 -9.87 -21.06 0.89
N ASN A 318 -9.77 -20.54 2.10
CA ASN A 318 -10.22 -19.20 2.42
C ASN A 318 -9.44 -18.13 1.64
N PHE A 319 -8.14 -18.29 1.48
CA PHE A 319 -7.34 -17.42 0.60
C PHE A 319 -7.73 -17.49 -0.87
N VAL A 320 -8.21 -18.66 -1.34
CA VAL A 320 -8.59 -18.88 -2.75
C VAL A 320 -10.05 -18.52 -3.01
N GLU A 321 -10.96 -18.92 -2.13
CA GLU A 321 -12.42 -18.87 -2.33
C GLU A 321 -13.10 -17.75 -1.52
N GLY A 322 -12.56 -17.44 -0.33
CA GLY A 322 -13.23 -16.67 0.71
C GLY A 322 -13.13 -15.15 0.55
N TYR A 323 -12.42 -14.67 -0.45
CA TYR A 323 -12.32 -13.25 -0.68
C TYR A 323 -13.61 -12.72 -1.35
N GLN A 324 -14.66 -12.55 -0.54
CA GLN A 324 -15.97 -12.08 -0.98
C GLN A 324 -15.96 -10.63 -1.49
N GLY A 325 -14.84 -9.94 -1.41
CA GLY A 325 -14.63 -8.60 -1.95
C GLY A 325 -14.40 -8.56 -3.46
N GLY A 326 -14.63 -9.67 -4.17
CA GLY A 326 -14.36 -9.78 -5.60
C GLY A 326 -12.90 -10.13 -5.84
N PHE A 327 -12.57 -11.40 -5.64
CA PHE A 327 -11.38 -11.99 -6.23
C PHE A 327 -11.47 -11.75 -7.75
N ILE A 328 -10.92 -10.65 -8.19
CA ILE A 328 -10.69 -10.43 -9.61
C ILE A 328 -9.43 -11.24 -9.89
N PRO A 329 -9.54 -12.39 -10.52
CA PRO A 329 -8.37 -13.14 -10.93
C PRO A 329 -7.56 -12.22 -11.79
N PHE A 330 -6.29 -12.12 -11.53
CA PHE A 330 -5.41 -11.15 -12.20
C PHE A 330 -5.36 -9.74 -11.57
N ASN A 331 -6.14 -9.41 -10.54
CA ASN A 331 -5.77 -8.30 -9.68
C ASN A 331 -4.55 -8.72 -8.87
N ARG A 332 -3.41 -8.14 -9.21
CA ARG A 332 -2.12 -8.42 -8.62
C ARG A 332 -2.12 -8.38 -7.08
N GLY A 333 -2.91 -7.49 -6.50
CA GLY A 333 -2.99 -7.30 -5.06
C GLY A 333 -3.66 -8.44 -4.31
N SER A 334 -4.66 -9.06 -4.91
CA SER A 334 -5.46 -10.11 -4.28
C SER A 334 -5.02 -11.53 -4.63
N LEU A 335 -4.03 -11.70 -5.52
CA LEU A 335 -3.51 -13.03 -5.84
C LEU A 335 -2.88 -13.67 -4.61
N PRO A 336 -3.30 -14.88 -4.21
CA PRO A 336 -2.61 -15.60 -3.16
C PRO A 336 -1.22 -16.02 -3.62
N VAL A 337 -0.28 -15.94 -2.69
CA VAL A 337 1.11 -16.37 -2.87
C VAL A 337 1.41 -17.43 -1.82
N PHE A 338 1.88 -18.57 -2.26
CA PHE A 338 2.20 -19.69 -1.39
C PHE A 338 3.68 -20.05 -1.52
N SER A 339 4.31 -20.43 -0.42
CA SER A 339 5.66 -21.00 -0.41
C SER A 339 5.68 -22.26 0.42
N GLY A 340 6.40 -23.28 -0.03
CA GLY A 340 6.49 -24.58 0.59
C GLY A 340 5.33 -25.53 0.29
N ILE A 341 4.31 -25.07 -0.46
CA ILE A 341 3.21 -25.89 -0.99
C ILE A 341 2.88 -25.51 -2.42
N SER A 342 2.23 -26.41 -3.15
CA SER A 342 1.65 -26.14 -4.46
C SER A 342 0.15 -26.34 -4.41
N VAL A 343 -0.59 -25.38 -4.97
CA VAL A 343 -2.05 -25.27 -4.92
C VAL A 343 -2.62 -25.36 -6.33
N GLU A 344 -3.59 -26.24 -6.52
CA GLU A 344 -4.37 -26.37 -7.75
C GLU A 344 -5.76 -25.77 -7.54
N ILE A 345 -6.14 -24.83 -8.38
CA ILE A 345 -7.44 -24.16 -8.34
C ILE A 345 -8.19 -24.36 -9.66
N LYS A 346 -9.50 -24.29 -9.62
CA LYS A 346 -10.39 -24.35 -10.79
C LYS A 346 -11.21 -23.10 -10.89
N GLU A 347 -11.40 -22.62 -12.12
CA GLU A 347 -12.34 -21.56 -12.41
C GLU A 347 -13.78 -22.08 -12.33
N THR A 348 -14.66 -21.27 -11.79
CA THR A 348 -16.10 -21.52 -11.67
C THR A 348 -16.87 -20.28 -12.11
N ASP A 349 -18.18 -20.39 -12.30
CA ASP A 349 -19.04 -19.27 -12.67
C ASP A 349 -19.00 -18.11 -11.65
N ASN A 350 -18.63 -18.40 -10.39
CA ASN A 350 -18.61 -17.43 -9.28
C ASN A 350 -17.19 -17.12 -8.77
N GLY A 351 -16.14 -17.48 -9.48
CA GLY A 351 -14.74 -17.24 -9.07
C GLY A 351 -13.90 -18.51 -9.15
N TYR A 352 -13.16 -18.83 -8.09
CA TYR A 352 -12.25 -19.98 -8.05
C TYR A 352 -12.57 -20.89 -6.89
N THR A 353 -12.29 -22.17 -7.07
CA THR A 353 -12.39 -23.14 -5.99
C THR A 353 -11.08 -23.91 -5.84
N LEU A 354 -10.74 -24.25 -4.60
CA LEU A 354 -9.59 -25.08 -4.27
C LEU A 354 -9.82 -26.50 -4.73
N SER A 355 -8.94 -27.02 -5.58
CA SER A 355 -8.99 -28.39 -6.07
C SER A 355 -8.04 -29.32 -5.31
N LYS A 356 -6.81 -28.85 -5.04
CA LYS A 356 -5.79 -29.70 -4.44
C LYS A 356 -4.69 -28.88 -3.79
N VAL A 357 -4.14 -29.40 -2.67
CA VAL A 357 -2.91 -28.87 -2.03
C VAL A 357 -1.89 -30.00 -1.93
N THR A 358 -0.66 -29.73 -2.34
CA THR A 358 0.45 -30.66 -2.28
C THR A 358 1.68 -30.05 -1.65
N LYS A 359 2.50 -30.85 -0.98
CA LYS A 359 3.86 -30.51 -0.53
C LYS A 359 4.83 -31.52 -1.10
N ASN A 360 5.87 -31.06 -1.79
CA ASN A 360 6.85 -31.94 -2.46
C ASN A 360 6.19 -32.98 -3.40
N GLY A 361 5.15 -32.56 -4.14
CA GLY A 361 4.40 -33.41 -5.06
C GLY A 361 3.42 -34.42 -4.41
N LYS A 362 3.38 -34.51 -3.08
CA LYS A 362 2.46 -35.39 -2.36
C LYS A 362 1.26 -34.61 -1.83
N GLN A 363 0.07 -35.16 -1.94
CA GLN A 363 -1.15 -34.57 -1.40
C GLN A 363 -1.08 -34.53 0.13
N ILE A 364 -1.37 -33.38 0.72
CA ILE A 364 -1.42 -33.17 2.16
C ILE A 364 -2.58 -33.97 2.75
N GLN A 365 -2.29 -34.75 3.79
CA GLN A 365 -3.29 -35.51 4.55
C GLN A 365 -3.81 -34.68 5.73
N ASP A 366 -5.03 -34.88 6.17
CA ASP A 366 -5.68 -34.11 7.24
C ASP A 366 -4.89 -34.13 8.57
N LYS A 367 -4.21 -35.25 8.84
CA LYS A 367 -3.44 -35.50 10.05
C LYS A 367 -1.97 -35.00 10.01
N ASP A 368 -1.51 -34.57 8.85
CA ASP A 368 -0.15 -34.02 8.75
C ASP A 368 -0.09 -32.73 9.58
N THR A 369 1.08 -32.37 10.08
CA THR A 369 1.27 -31.13 10.87
C THR A 369 2.28 -30.26 10.18
N PHE A 370 2.03 -28.94 10.17
CA PHE A 370 2.86 -27.94 9.52
C PHE A 370 2.99 -26.69 10.40
N THR A 371 4.17 -26.09 10.43
CA THR A 371 4.34 -24.72 10.87
C THR A 371 4.01 -23.79 9.70
N VAL A 372 3.13 -22.83 9.92
CA VAL A 372 2.61 -21.94 8.87
C VAL A 372 2.80 -20.50 9.30
N THR A 373 3.37 -19.67 8.41
CA THR A 373 3.39 -18.23 8.58
C THR A 373 2.44 -17.57 7.58
N CYS A 374 1.54 -16.74 8.07
CA CYS A 374 0.67 -15.89 7.27
C CYS A 374 1.16 -14.43 7.34
N LEU A 375 1.32 -13.80 6.17
CA LEU A 375 1.61 -12.38 6.08
C LEU A 375 0.29 -11.64 5.83
N ALA A 376 -0.14 -10.85 6.81
CA ALA A 376 -1.37 -10.09 6.70
C ALA A 376 -1.27 -8.76 7.45
N ALA A 377 -2.07 -7.78 7.04
CA ALA A 377 -2.31 -6.64 7.89
C ALA A 377 -3.19 -7.07 9.07
N PRO A 378 -3.01 -6.51 10.29
CA PRO A 378 -3.72 -6.94 11.49
C PRO A 378 -5.24 -7.06 11.31
N GLN A 379 -5.86 -6.10 10.63
CA GLN A 379 -7.29 -6.09 10.36
C GLN A 379 -7.79 -7.25 9.51
N TYR A 380 -6.93 -7.96 8.81
CA TYR A 380 -7.31 -9.12 7.99
C TYR A 380 -7.11 -10.46 8.71
N MET A 381 -6.38 -10.47 9.83
CA MET A 381 -6.13 -11.72 10.56
C MET A 381 -7.39 -12.28 11.21
N GLU A 382 -8.33 -11.42 11.62
CA GLU A 382 -9.63 -11.85 12.13
C GLU A 382 -10.48 -12.58 11.07
N ALA A 383 -10.19 -12.33 9.79
CA ALA A 383 -10.89 -12.95 8.67
C ALA A 383 -10.22 -14.25 8.17
N TYR A 384 -9.03 -14.58 8.64
CA TYR A 384 -8.22 -15.65 8.06
C TYR A 384 -8.04 -16.94 8.85
N PRO A 385 -8.19 -17.05 10.14
CA PRO A 385 -8.46 -18.37 10.68
C PRO A 385 -9.96 -18.62 10.57
N ALA A 386 -10.33 -19.51 9.69
CA ALA A 386 -11.71 -19.92 9.54
C ALA A 386 -12.27 -20.64 10.77
N GLU A 387 -11.47 -20.92 11.76
CA GLU A 387 -11.89 -21.60 12.98
C GLU A 387 -11.31 -20.89 14.21
N GLU A 388 -12.16 -20.70 15.22
CA GLU A 388 -11.89 -20.08 16.53
C GLU A 388 -10.74 -20.72 17.33
N ASN A 389 -10.04 -21.71 16.78
CA ASN A 389 -9.09 -22.56 17.52
C ASN A 389 -7.65 -22.48 17.01
N ILE A 390 -7.34 -21.69 15.97
CA ILE A 390 -5.97 -21.54 15.51
C ILE A 390 -5.33 -20.39 16.27
N ALA A 391 -4.42 -20.71 17.17
CA ALA A 391 -3.60 -19.70 17.85
C ALA A 391 -2.46 -19.28 16.93
N PHE A 392 -2.36 -17.98 16.66
CA PHE A 392 -1.25 -17.39 15.96
C PHE A 392 -0.33 -16.68 16.96
N ASP A 393 0.95 -16.95 16.87
CA ASP A 393 2.00 -16.25 17.58
C ASP A 393 2.66 -15.22 16.65
N GLY A 394 3.03 -14.08 17.17
CA GLY A 394 3.72 -13.03 16.42
C GLY A 394 2.85 -11.79 16.22
N GLY A 395 3.21 -10.99 15.23
CA GLY A 395 2.52 -9.74 14.90
C GLY A 395 3.20 -8.48 15.42
N ASP A 396 4.16 -8.62 16.32
CA ASP A 396 4.87 -7.49 16.94
C ASP A 396 6.01 -6.94 16.07
N THR A 397 6.44 -7.70 15.05
CA THR A 397 7.52 -7.29 14.14
C THR A 397 6.98 -7.12 12.73
N SER A 398 7.25 -5.96 12.13
CA SER A 398 6.86 -5.72 10.75
C SER A 398 7.64 -6.63 9.80
N VAL A 399 6.96 -7.08 8.76
CA VAL A 399 7.61 -7.89 7.69
C VAL A 399 8.64 -7.05 6.94
N GLU A 400 8.40 -5.74 6.80
CA GLU A 400 9.32 -4.80 6.17
C GLU A 400 10.63 -4.71 6.97
N ASP A 401 10.57 -4.56 8.29
CA ASP A 401 11.76 -4.49 9.13
C ASP A 401 12.54 -5.81 9.14
N THR A 402 11.82 -6.93 9.22
CA THR A 402 12.44 -8.27 9.14
C THR A 402 13.19 -8.47 7.82
N TRP A 403 12.55 -8.09 6.72
CA TRP A 403 13.16 -8.17 5.39
C TRP A 403 14.36 -7.23 5.25
N THR A 404 14.20 -5.98 5.67
CA THR A 404 15.26 -4.96 5.57
C THR A 404 16.47 -5.36 6.39
N THR A 405 16.27 -5.82 7.62
CA THR A 405 17.35 -6.32 8.48
C THR A 405 18.06 -7.51 7.83
N TYR A 406 17.30 -8.49 7.33
CA TYR A 406 17.87 -9.67 6.68
C TYR A 406 18.79 -9.31 5.49
N VAL A 407 18.34 -8.39 4.66
CA VAL A 407 19.09 -7.95 3.48
C VAL A 407 20.30 -7.09 3.89
N SER A 408 20.14 -6.18 4.87
CA SER A 408 21.22 -5.30 5.35
C SER A 408 22.33 -6.06 6.08
N ASP A 409 22.02 -7.23 6.63
CA ASP A 409 23.02 -8.15 7.19
C ASP A 409 23.81 -8.91 6.10
N GLY A 410 23.61 -8.59 4.83
CA GLY A 410 24.30 -9.20 3.69
C GLY A 410 23.81 -10.59 3.35
N ASN A 411 22.63 -11.00 3.84
CA ASN A 411 22.08 -12.31 3.55
C ASN A 411 21.54 -12.39 2.12
N ALA A 412 21.77 -13.52 1.47
CA ALA A 412 21.34 -13.73 0.08
C ALA A 412 19.84 -14.03 -0.03
N ILE A 413 19.18 -13.40 -1.00
CA ILE A 413 17.82 -13.76 -1.41
C ILE A 413 17.87 -15.14 -2.09
N LEU A 414 16.95 -16.04 -1.73
CA LEU A 414 16.87 -17.38 -2.31
C LEU A 414 16.39 -17.29 -3.78
N ALA A 415 17.28 -17.66 -4.69
CA ALA A 415 17.09 -17.41 -6.13
C ALA A 415 16.23 -18.44 -6.87
N GLU A 416 15.65 -19.41 -6.19
CA GLU A 416 14.88 -20.48 -6.81
C GLU A 416 13.36 -20.25 -6.62
N PRO A 417 12.63 -19.87 -7.68
CA PRO A 417 11.18 -19.80 -7.61
C PRO A 417 10.58 -21.21 -7.59
N GLU A 418 9.51 -21.37 -6.83
CA GLU A 418 8.68 -22.56 -6.82
C GLU A 418 7.38 -22.32 -7.57
N ASP A 419 6.89 -23.33 -8.29
CA ASP A 419 5.56 -23.32 -8.87
C ASP A 419 4.53 -23.55 -7.75
N TYR A 420 3.88 -22.47 -7.29
CA TYR A 420 3.04 -22.51 -6.10
C TYR A 420 1.53 -22.56 -6.41
N ILE A 421 1.12 -22.24 -7.64
CA ILE A 421 -0.28 -22.24 -8.02
C ILE A 421 -0.46 -22.71 -9.47
N THR A 422 -1.51 -23.50 -9.70
CA THR A 422 -1.92 -23.92 -11.04
C THR A 422 -3.41 -23.71 -11.21
N LEU A 423 -3.81 -22.97 -12.23
CA LEU A 423 -5.20 -22.79 -12.63
C LEU A 423 -5.57 -23.79 -13.73
N ARG A 424 -6.69 -24.51 -13.54
CA ARG A 424 -7.24 -25.50 -14.48
C ARG A 424 -8.66 -25.18 -14.87
#